data_9d64ba7b91b0c74aa7fba5272c51d3b1
#
_entry.id   9d64ba7b91b0c74aa7fba5272c51d3b1
#
_cell.length_a   1.000
_cell.length_b   1.000
_cell.length_c   1.000
_cell.angle_alpha   90.00
_cell.angle_beta   90.00
_cell.angle_gamma   90.00
#
_symmetry.space_group_name_H-M   'P 1'
#
loop_
_entity.id
_entity.type
_entity.pdbx_description
1 polymer ?
#
loop_
_entity_poly.entity_id
_entity_poly.type
_entity_poly.pdbx_seq_one_letter_code
_entity_poly.pdbx_strand_id
1 'polypeptide(L)'
;MKLGLLTAPFAETPLGEVAGWASSVGFEALEIACWPKTSGATRRYAGTSHIDAAGTSASQAKEIAASLAEKNMSISGLGYYPNPLHPDAAHREAVIGHLKKVIVLAANMGVPVVNTFCGGDASKTVDVNWQDALKVWPGIVAHARDHGVKLAFENCPMIFSYDEWPGGHNIAYSPQVWRRILESWGGDVGMNFDPSHLVWQMIDQARFIREFGPYMLHVHAKDLMIDHDGLYERGILSAGIGWQVPRMPGLGDVDWSGFFSGLYRTGYDGSVIIEHEDRRFEGSDEQVKRGFLLARDVLRPFVK
;
A
#
# COMPACT_ATOMS: atom_id res chain seq x y z
N MET A 1 18.24 3.71 -1.36
CA MET A 1 16.86 3.14 -1.51
C MET A 1 16.90 1.91 -2.41
N LYS A 2 15.94 0.97 -2.29
CA LYS A 2 15.79 -0.20 -3.17
C LYS A 2 14.54 -0.04 -4.03
N LEU A 3 14.61 -0.42 -5.30
CA LEU A 3 13.45 -0.47 -6.17
C LEU A 3 12.83 -1.87 -6.16
N GLY A 4 11.52 -1.95 -5.96
CA GLY A 4 10.81 -3.20 -5.86
C GLY A 4 9.41 -3.14 -6.45
N LEU A 5 8.64 -4.20 -6.20
CA LEU A 5 7.26 -4.30 -6.67
C LEU A 5 6.34 -4.96 -5.63
N LEU A 6 5.05 -4.58 -5.66
CA LEU A 6 3.98 -5.27 -4.96
C LEU A 6 3.56 -6.50 -5.76
N THR A 7 3.48 -7.65 -5.09
CA THR A 7 3.20 -8.93 -5.77
C THR A 7 1.73 -9.17 -6.09
N ALA A 8 0.82 -8.32 -5.64
CA ALA A 8 -0.63 -8.50 -5.78
C ALA A 8 -1.13 -8.76 -7.23
N PRO A 9 -0.54 -8.18 -8.31
CA PRO A 9 -0.97 -8.45 -9.68
C PRO A 9 -0.66 -9.88 -10.20
N PHE A 10 0.21 -10.62 -9.51
CA PHE A 10 0.60 -11.98 -9.90
C PHE A 10 -0.17 -13.05 -9.14
N ALA A 11 -1.51 -12.98 -9.14
CA ALA A 11 -2.36 -13.82 -8.30
C ALA A 11 -2.17 -15.34 -8.52
N GLU A 12 -1.89 -15.75 -9.76
CA GLU A 12 -1.74 -17.16 -10.13
C GLU A 12 -0.27 -17.62 -10.22
N THR A 13 0.69 -16.68 -10.15
CA THR A 13 2.11 -17.00 -10.27
C THR A 13 2.71 -17.26 -8.87
N PRO A 14 3.38 -18.40 -8.65
CA PRO A 14 4.03 -18.69 -7.38
C PRO A 14 5.05 -17.62 -6.97
N LEU A 15 5.11 -17.29 -5.66
CA LEU A 15 6.00 -16.26 -5.14
C LEU A 15 7.47 -16.44 -5.57
N GLY A 16 7.97 -17.68 -5.59
CA GLY A 16 9.34 -17.98 -6.01
C GLY A 16 9.63 -17.67 -7.48
N GLU A 17 8.61 -17.77 -8.35
CA GLU A 17 8.71 -17.40 -9.76
C GLU A 17 8.65 -15.89 -9.94
N VAL A 18 7.76 -15.21 -9.22
CA VAL A 18 7.70 -13.73 -9.19
C VAL A 18 9.05 -13.17 -8.74
N ALA A 19 9.62 -13.69 -7.65
CA ALA A 19 10.90 -13.27 -7.12
C ALA A 19 12.06 -13.53 -8.10
N GLY A 20 12.09 -14.70 -8.73
CA GLY A 20 13.10 -15.05 -9.72
C GLY A 20 13.06 -14.12 -10.93
N TRP A 21 11.88 -13.85 -11.45
CA TRP A 21 11.71 -12.88 -12.54
C TRP A 21 12.10 -11.46 -12.09
N ALA A 22 11.59 -10.98 -10.97
CA ALA A 22 11.87 -9.64 -10.47
C ALA A 22 13.38 -9.40 -10.30
N SER A 23 14.09 -10.35 -9.68
CA SER A 23 15.54 -10.31 -9.54
C SER A 23 16.25 -10.29 -10.89
N SER A 24 15.83 -11.13 -11.84
CA SER A 24 16.48 -11.24 -13.16
C SER A 24 16.39 -9.95 -13.98
N VAL A 25 15.41 -9.10 -13.69
CA VAL A 25 15.23 -7.80 -14.36
C VAL A 25 15.66 -6.61 -13.48
N GLY A 26 16.33 -6.86 -12.37
CA GLY A 26 17.00 -5.84 -11.56
C GLY A 26 16.13 -5.17 -10.50
N PHE A 27 15.00 -5.76 -10.07
CA PHE A 27 14.35 -5.39 -8.82
C PHE A 27 15.10 -5.96 -7.62
N GLU A 28 14.97 -5.29 -6.46
CA GLU A 28 15.75 -5.59 -5.25
C GLU A 28 14.86 -5.86 -4.03
N ALA A 29 13.55 -5.55 -4.14
CA ALA A 29 12.60 -5.69 -3.04
C ALA A 29 11.22 -6.15 -3.51
N LEU A 30 10.52 -6.86 -2.61
CA LEU A 30 9.12 -7.22 -2.79
C LEU A 30 8.30 -6.75 -1.61
N GLU A 31 7.14 -6.18 -1.88
CA GLU A 31 6.03 -6.18 -0.95
C GLU A 31 5.16 -7.38 -1.27
N ILE A 32 4.94 -8.24 -0.28
CA ILE A 32 4.25 -9.52 -0.49
C ILE A 32 2.79 -9.40 -0.10
N ALA A 33 1.90 -9.69 -1.04
CA ALA A 33 0.45 -9.72 -0.82
C ALA A 33 0.07 -10.93 0.05
N CYS A 34 -0.62 -10.67 1.19
CA CYS A 34 -0.96 -11.65 2.21
C CYS A 34 -2.45 -11.66 2.57
N TRP A 35 -3.34 -11.66 1.56
CA TRP A 35 -4.77 -11.84 1.80
C TRP A 35 -5.10 -13.26 2.28
N PRO A 36 -6.25 -13.49 2.94
CA PRO A 36 -6.72 -14.85 3.21
C PRO A 36 -6.91 -15.60 1.89
N LYS A 37 -6.58 -16.88 1.87
CA LYS A 37 -6.97 -17.75 0.75
C LYS A 37 -8.48 -17.89 0.73
N THR A 38 -9.13 -17.39 -0.30
CA THR A 38 -10.58 -17.49 -0.49
C THR A 38 -10.88 -18.20 -1.81
N SER A 39 -11.95 -19.01 -1.82
CA SER A 39 -12.54 -19.55 -3.04
C SER A 39 -13.63 -18.58 -3.48
N GLY A 40 -13.43 -17.80 -4.53
CA GLY A 40 -14.45 -16.90 -5.06
C GLY A 40 -13.88 -15.74 -5.88
N ALA A 41 -14.75 -14.99 -6.53
CA ALA A 41 -14.34 -13.79 -7.26
C ALA A 41 -13.78 -12.75 -6.27
N THR A 42 -12.52 -12.41 -6.45
CA THR A 42 -11.87 -11.36 -5.69
C THR A 42 -11.98 -10.04 -6.45
N ARG A 43 -11.99 -8.93 -5.72
CA ARG A 43 -11.80 -7.63 -6.33
C ARG A 43 -10.40 -7.59 -6.94
N ARG A 44 -10.25 -6.91 -8.07
CA ARG A 44 -9.00 -6.68 -8.76
C ARG A 44 -7.84 -6.42 -7.79
N TYR A 45 -6.83 -7.27 -7.82
CA TYR A 45 -5.65 -7.30 -6.94
C TYR A 45 -5.91 -7.46 -5.43
N ALA A 46 -7.15 -7.42 -4.97
CA ALA A 46 -7.52 -7.75 -3.60
C ALA A 46 -7.86 -9.25 -3.53
N GLY A 47 -7.19 -9.96 -2.65
CA GLY A 47 -7.38 -11.40 -2.47
C GLY A 47 -6.18 -12.26 -2.89
N THR A 48 -5.15 -11.68 -3.50
CA THR A 48 -3.89 -12.38 -3.78
C THR A 48 -3.22 -12.80 -2.47
N SER A 49 -2.92 -14.08 -2.34
CA SER A 49 -2.28 -14.69 -1.18
C SER A 49 -1.04 -15.45 -1.60
N HIS A 50 0.10 -14.81 -1.55
CA HIS A 50 1.38 -15.48 -1.82
C HIS A 50 1.91 -16.24 -0.61
N ILE A 51 1.51 -15.87 0.60
CA ILE A 51 1.84 -16.57 1.84
C ILE A 51 0.57 -16.68 2.68
N ASP A 52 0.22 -17.89 3.09
CA ASP A 52 -0.90 -18.13 3.99
C ASP A 52 -0.50 -17.76 5.43
N ALA A 53 -0.87 -16.54 5.86
CA ALA A 53 -0.57 -16.06 7.20
C ALA A 53 -1.20 -16.90 8.34
N ALA A 54 -2.22 -17.71 8.03
CA ALA A 54 -2.88 -18.56 9.03
C ALA A 54 -2.23 -19.94 9.14
N GLY A 55 -1.74 -20.49 8.02
CA GLY A 55 -1.21 -21.86 7.95
C GLY A 55 0.32 -21.97 7.97
N THR A 56 1.04 -20.83 7.78
CA THR A 56 2.51 -20.84 7.72
C THR A 56 3.12 -20.86 9.12
N SER A 57 3.88 -21.91 9.44
CA SER A 57 4.63 -22.02 10.70
C SER A 57 5.82 -21.06 10.74
N ALA A 58 6.35 -20.80 11.94
CA ALA A 58 7.54 -19.95 12.12
C ALA A 58 8.79 -20.49 11.37
N SER A 59 8.94 -21.81 11.26
CA SER A 59 10.04 -22.41 10.47
C SER A 59 9.86 -22.14 8.99
N GLN A 60 8.66 -22.40 8.45
CA GLN A 60 8.35 -22.15 7.05
C GLN A 60 8.47 -20.65 6.68
N ALA A 61 8.07 -19.76 7.59
CA ALA A 61 8.23 -18.32 7.39
C ALA A 61 9.71 -17.92 7.20
N LYS A 62 10.60 -18.49 8.03
CA LYS A 62 12.04 -18.27 7.90
C LYS A 62 12.62 -18.88 6.62
N GLU A 63 12.17 -20.06 6.23
CA GLU A 63 12.58 -20.72 4.97
C GLU A 63 12.17 -19.91 3.75
N ILE A 64 10.95 -19.35 3.73
CA ILE A 64 10.49 -18.47 2.67
C ILE A 64 11.38 -17.22 2.60
N ALA A 65 11.62 -16.55 3.73
CA ALA A 65 12.48 -15.37 3.77
C ALA A 65 13.91 -15.68 3.27
N ALA A 66 14.49 -16.81 3.68
CA ALA A 66 15.80 -17.25 3.22
C ALA A 66 15.82 -17.52 1.71
N SER A 67 14.80 -18.18 1.16
CA SER A 67 14.71 -18.48 -0.27
C SER A 67 14.60 -17.23 -1.15
N LEU A 68 14.00 -16.16 -0.63
CA LEU A 68 13.95 -14.86 -1.31
C LEU A 68 15.32 -14.16 -1.23
N ALA A 69 15.98 -14.22 -0.08
CA ALA A 69 17.32 -13.65 0.09
C ALA A 69 18.36 -14.33 -0.83
N GLU A 70 18.28 -15.64 -1.06
CA GLU A 70 19.11 -16.37 -2.03
C GLU A 70 18.92 -15.86 -3.47
N LYS A 71 17.78 -15.27 -3.78
CA LYS A 71 17.49 -14.61 -5.06
C LYS A 71 17.87 -13.12 -5.07
N ASN A 72 18.59 -12.64 -4.05
CA ASN A 72 18.90 -11.22 -3.84
C ASN A 72 17.66 -10.32 -3.70
N MET A 73 16.54 -10.87 -3.22
CA MET A 73 15.31 -10.13 -2.99
C MET A 73 15.11 -9.86 -1.50
N SER A 74 15.01 -8.60 -1.12
CA SER A 74 14.58 -8.21 0.22
C SER A 74 13.04 -8.12 0.29
N ILE A 75 12.49 -8.28 1.48
CA ILE A 75 11.05 -8.09 1.72
C ILE A 75 10.89 -6.70 2.34
N SER A 76 10.23 -5.78 1.64
CA SER A 76 9.99 -4.41 2.11
C SER A 76 8.86 -4.32 3.13
N GLY A 77 7.87 -5.19 3.01
CA GLY A 77 6.71 -5.28 3.88
C GLY A 77 5.80 -6.43 3.48
N LEU A 78 4.86 -6.77 4.37
CA LEU A 78 3.74 -7.62 4.04
C LEU A 78 2.49 -6.76 3.87
N GLY A 79 1.81 -6.89 2.72
CA GLY A 79 0.64 -6.08 2.38
C GLY A 79 -0.68 -6.80 2.67
N TYR A 80 -1.54 -6.15 3.46
CA TYR A 80 -2.93 -6.56 3.70
C TYR A 80 -3.81 -5.34 3.93
N TYR A 81 -4.61 -4.97 2.94
CA TYR A 81 -5.33 -3.69 2.87
C TYR A 81 -6.85 -3.70 3.06
N PRO A 82 -7.53 -4.73 3.58
CA PRO A 82 -8.94 -4.63 3.97
C PRO A 82 -9.18 -3.65 5.09
N ASN A 83 -10.43 -3.21 5.20
CA ASN A 83 -10.87 -2.13 6.09
C ASN A 83 -11.11 -2.59 7.54
N PRO A 84 -10.24 -2.24 8.53
CA PRO A 84 -10.44 -2.62 9.93
C PRO A 84 -11.53 -1.82 10.66
N LEU A 85 -12.09 -0.79 10.01
CA LEU A 85 -13.21 0.00 10.53
C LEU A 85 -14.51 -0.26 9.76
N HIS A 86 -14.60 -1.40 9.06
CA HIS A 86 -15.78 -1.77 8.30
C HIS A 86 -17.06 -1.75 9.19
N PRO A 87 -18.19 -1.21 8.69
CA PRO A 87 -19.43 -1.11 9.47
C PRO A 87 -19.99 -2.47 9.92
N ASP A 88 -19.89 -3.50 9.07
CA ASP A 88 -20.25 -4.87 9.46
C ASP A 88 -19.27 -5.42 10.50
N ALA A 89 -19.78 -5.80 11.66
CA ALA A 89 -18.97 -6.22 12.80
C ALA A 89 -18.24 -7.55 12.54
N ALA A 90 -18.92 -8.53 11.91
CA ALA A 90 -18.32 -9.84 11.64
C ALA A 90 -17.19 -9.72 10.60
N HIS A 91 -17.41 -8.92 9.57
CA HIS A 91 -16.38 -8.62 8.57
C HIS A 91 -15.19 -7.89 9.22
N ARG A 92 -15.44 -6.88 10.03
CA ARG A 92 -14.40 -6.13 10.76
C ARG A 92 -13.58 -7.04 11.68
N GLU A 93 -14.20 -7.91 12.43
CA GLU A 93 -13.51 -8.88 13.30
C GLU A 93 -12.63 -9.85 12.48
N ALA A 94 -13.13 -10.34 11.36
CA ALA A 94 -12.37 -11.20 10.45
C ALA A 94 -11.14 -10.46 9.87
N VAL A 95 -11.30 -9.21 9.46
CA VAL A 95 -10.20 -8.37 8.96
C VAL A 95 -9.14 -8.15 10.04
N ILE A 96 -9.56 -7.74 11.25
CA ILE A 96 -8.63 -7.53 12.37
C ILE A 96 -7.91 -8.83 12.76
N GLY A 97 -8.67 -9.94 12.81
CA GLY A 97 -8.11 -11.25 13.11
C GLY A 97 -7.05 -11.69 12.11
N HIS A 98 -7.26 -11.45 10.81
CA HIS A 98 -6.27 -11.78 9.78
C HIS A 98 -5.08 -10.81 9.82
N LEU A 99 -5.29 -9.51 10.00
CA LEU A 99 -4.21 -8.53 10.15
C LEU A 99 -3.24 -8.92 11.28
N LYS A 100 -3.76 -9.38 12.41
CA LYS A 100 -2.94 -9.88 13.52
C LYS A 100 -2.09 -11.11 13.12
N LYS A 101 -2.63 -11.99 12.27
CA LYS A 101 -1.86 -13.13 11.74
C LYS A 101 -0.75 -12.68 10.78
N VAL A 102 -1.01 -11.67 9.96
CA VAL A 102 0.00 -11.09 9.06
C VAL A 102 1.12 -10.42 9.87
N ILE A 103 0.80 -9.76 10.99
CA ILE A 103 1.80 -9.19 11.91
C ILE A 103 2.70 -10.30 12.50
N VAL A 104 2.12 -11.41 12.96
CA VAL A 104 2.89 -12.55 13.47
C VAL A 104 3.76 -13.17 12.37
N LEU A 105 3.22 -13.30 11.16
CA LEU A 105 3.97 -13.80 10.01
C LEU A 105 5.16 -12.87 9.71
N ALA A 106 4.96 -11.56 9.69
CA ALA A 106 6.02 -10.57 9.46
C ALA A 106 7.14 -10.71 10.50
N ALA A 107 6.79 -10.83 11.78
CA ALA A 107 7.75 -11.06 12.86
C ALA A 107 8.55 -12.36 12.64
N ASN A 108 7.89 -13.46 12.30
CA ASN A 108 8.52 -14.75 12.04
C ASN A 108 9.46 -14.72 10.82
N MET A 109 9.18 -13.87 9.83
CA MET A 109 10.01 -13.67 8.64
C MET A 109 11.14 -12.64 8.86
N GLY A 110 11.16 -11.93 9.98
CA GLY A 110 12.07 -10.81 10.22
C GLY A 110 11.74 -9.56 9.40
N VAL A 111 10.48 -9.41 8.97
CA VAL A 111 9.98 -8.27 8.20
C VAL A 111 9.47 -7.21 9.17
N PRO A 112 10.03 -5.99 9.18
CA PRO A 112 9.72 -5.00 10.22
C PRO A 112 8.42 -4.22 9.99
N VAL A 113 7.79 -4.35 8.81
CA VAL A 113 6.66 -3.52 8.40
C VAL A 113 5.51 -4.36 7.86
N VAL A 114 4.29 -4.06 8.31
CA VAL A 114 3.04 -4.51 7.69
C VAL A 114 2.30 -3.30 7.14
N ASN A 115 2.02 -3.33 5.85
CA ASN A 115 1.28 -2.29 5.13
C ASN A 115 -0.22 -2.59 5.16
N THR A 116 -1.03 -1.58 5.48
CA THR A 116 -2.48 -1.72 5.61
C THR A 116 -3.19 -0.38 5.45
N PHE A 117 -4.52 -0.36 5.58
CA PHE A 117 -5.30 0.86 5.71
C PHE A 117 -5.68 1.14 7.17
N CYS A 118 -5.82 2.43 7.52
CA CYS A 118 -6.46 2.82 8.76
C CYS A 118 -7.93 2.37 8.79
N GLY A 119 -8.56 2.40 7.64
CA GLY A 119 -9.97 2.06 7.47
C GLY A 119 -10.91 3.25 7.68
N GLY A 120 -12.19 3.03 7.39
CA GLY A 120 -13.25 4.01 7.55
C GLY A 120 -14.60 3.44 7.11
N ASP A 121 -15.66 4.00 7.67
CA ASP A 121 -17.04 3.78 7.26
C ASP A 121 -17.48 4.98 6.41
N ALA A 122 -17.69 4.76 5.12
CA ALA A 122 -18.02 5.82 4.16
C ALA A 122 -19.37 6.53 4.45
N SER A 123 -20.22 5.96 5.29
CA SER A 123 -21.46 6.59 5.73
C SER A 123 -21.29 7.59 6.89
N LYS A 124 -20.08 7.67 7.46
CA LYS A 124 -19.75 8.51 8.61
C LYS A 124 -18.81 9.65 8.23
N THR A 125 -18.87 10.73 9.01
CA THR A 125 -17.87 11.80 8.90
C THR A 125 -16.49 11.31 9.36
N VAL A 126 -15.43 12.01 8.95
CA VAL A 126 -14.05 11.72 9.36
C VAL A 126 -13.91 11.74 10.90
N ASP A 127 -14.56 12.70 11.58
CA ASP A 127 -14.45 12.81 13.03
C ASP A 127 -15.14 11.65 13.76
N VAL A 128 -16.27 11.14 13.25
CA VAL A 128 -16.92 9.95 13.81
C VAL A 128 -16.08 8.70 13.56
N ASN A 129 -15.55 8.52 12.34
CA ASN A 129 -14.62 7.45 12.04
C ASN A 129 -13.37 7.50 12.93
N TRP A 130 -12.87 8.70 13.23
CA TRP A 130 -11.72 8.87 14.12
C TRP A 130 -12.00 8.35 15.54
N GLN A 131 -13.22 8.59 16.07
CA GLN A 131 -13.61 8.04 17.37
C GLN A 131 -13.68 6.50 17.35
N ASP A 132 -14.05 5.90 16.22
CA ASP A 132 -14.02 4.44 16.07
C ASP A 132 -12.58 3.93 15.92
N ALA A 133 -11.71 4.64 15.21
CA ALA A 133 -10.30 4.33 15.13
C ALA A 133 -9.61 4.31 16.50
N LEU A 134 -9.90 5.29 17.36
CA LEU A 134 -9.38 5.34 18.74
C LEU A 134 -9.82 4.16 19.62
N LYS A 135 -10.90 3.46 19.26
CA LYS A 135 -11.34 2.24 19.97
C LYS A 135 -10.69 0.97 19.42
N VAL A 136 -10.51 0.90 18.09
CA VAL A 136 -10.06 -0.31 17.39
C VAL A 136 -8.54 -0.43 17.37
N TRP A 137 -7.84 0.64 17.00
CA TRP A 137 -6.40 0.59 16.72
C TRP A 137 -5.49 0.32 17.93
N PRO A 138 -5.77 0.80 19.16
CA PRO A 138 -4.85 0.56 20.28
C PRO A 138 -4.50 -0.90 20.50
N GLY A 139 -5.49 -1.81 20.36
CA GLY A 139 -5.25 -3.24 20.53
C GLY A 139 -4.47 -3.89 19.36
N ILE A 140 -4.55 -3.34 18.15
CA ILE A 140 -3.78 -3.81 16.98
C ILE A 140 -2.35 -3.28 17.06
N VAL A 141 -2.19 -2.00 17.41
CA VAL A 141 -0.88 -1.34 17.57
C VAL A 141 -0.06 -2.02 18.69
N ALA A 142 -0.69 -2.29 19.83
CA ALA A 142 -0.03 -3.03 20.92
C ALA A 142 0.42 -4.41 20.45
N HIS A 143 -0.43 -5.15 19.73
CA HIS A 143 -0.08 -6.45 19.18
C HIS A 143 1.12 -6.37 18.21
N ALA A 144 1.16 -5.37 17.32
CA ALA A 144 2.28 -5.17 16.40
C ALA A 144 3.59 -4.86 17.15
N ARG A 145 3.52 -3.95 18.13
CA ARG A 145 4.66 -3.59 18.98
C ARG A 145 5.22 -4.79 19.75
N ASP A 146 4.35 -5.62 20.33
CA ASP A 146 4.75 -6.80 21.08
C ASP A 146 5.48 -7.84 20.19
N HIS A 147 5.28 -7.77 18.87
CA HIS A 147 5.96 -8.59 17.86
C HIS A 147 7.14 -7.87 17.17
N GLY A 148 7.46 -6.64 17.56
CA GLY A 148 8.54 -5.86 16.96
C GLY A 148 8.25 -5.39 15.53
N VAL A 149 6.97 -5.32 15.13
CA VAL A 149 6.51 -4.93 13.79
C VAL A 149 5.88 -3.55 13.85
N LYS A 150 6.17 -2.70 12.88
CA LYS A 150 5.50 -1.42 12.69
C LYS A 150 4.38 -1.54 11.65
N LEU A 151 3.36 -0.72 11.81
CA LEU A 151 2.25 -0.63 10.86
C LEU A 151 2.44 0.58 9.96
N ALA A 152 2.35 0.39 8.66
CA ALA A 152 2.39 1.47 7.68
C ALA A 152 1.02 1.64 7.05
N PHE A 153 0.34 2.75 7.36
CA PHE A 153 -0.94 3.06 6.75
C PHE A 153 -0.72 3.73 5.39
N GLU A 154 -1.46 3.28 4.39
CA GLU A 154 -1.45 3.94 3.09
C GLU A 154 -2.39 5.16 3.08
N ASN A 155 -2.00 6.20 2.38
CA ASN A 155 -2.76 7.44 2.24
C ASN A 155 -3.83 7.41 1.12
N CYS A 156 -4.27 6.23 0.71
CA CYS A 156 -5.36 6.04 -0.25
C CYS A 156 -6.72 6.29 0.41
N PRO A 157 -7.61 7.15 -0.11
CA PRO A 157 -8.96 7.34 0.44
C PRO A 157 -9.89 6.13 0.26
N MET A 158 -9.64 5.25 -0.72
CA MET A 158 -10.46 4.08 -1.05
C MET A 158 -11.91 4.45 -1.35
N ILE A 159 -12.12 5.25 -2.39
CA ILE A 159 -13.44 5.66 -2.88
C ILE A 159 -13.83 4.82 -4.09
N PHE A 160 -15.03 4.24 -4.09
CA PHE A 160 -15.50 3.32 -5.12
C PHE A 160 -16.77 3.77 -5.84
N SER A 161 -17.54 4.69 -5.25
CA SER A 161 -18.79 5.18 -5.81
C SER A 161 -19.01 6.66 -5.48
N TYR A 162 -20.03 7.26 -6.11
CA TYR A 162 -20.41 8.66 -5.85
C TYR A 162 -20.98 8.90 -4.45
N ASP A 163 -21.38 7.83 -3.76
CA ASP A 163 -22.07 7.92 -2.46
C ASP A 163 -21.08 7.85 -1.27
N GLU A 164 -19.79 7.72 -1.54
CA GLU A 164 -18.75 7.52 -0.51
C GLU A 164 -18.07 8.84 -0.11
N TRP A 165 -18.82 9.88 0.00
CA TRP A 165 -18.35 11.17 0.47
C TRP A 165 -18.75 11.37 1.94
N PRO A 166 -17.88 11.94 2.82
CA PRO A 166 -16.62 12.63 2.48
C PRO A 166 -15.33 11.81 2.66
N GLY A 167 -15.33 10.60 3.15
CA GLY A 167 -14.12 9.95 3.65
C GLY A 167 -13.74 8.62 2.99
N GLY A 168 -14.56 8.07 2.08
CA GLY A 168 -14.29 6.75 1.53
C GLY A 168 -14.16 5.67 2.59
N HIS A 169 -13.47 4.59 2.27
CA HIS A 169 -13.25 3.44 3.17
C HIS A 169 -11.92 3.51 3.93
N ASN A 170 -11.18 4.60 3.83
CA ASN A 170 -9.95 4.84 4.59
C ASN A 170 -9.81 6.33 4.93
N ILE A 171 -9.70 6.68 6.21
CA ILE A 171 -9.61 8.07 6.65
C ILE A 171 -8.19 8.64 6.63
N ALA A 172 -7.15 7.82 6.44
CA ALA A 172 -5.75 8.25 6.46
C ALA A 172 -5.29 8.95 5.18
N TYR A 173 -6.12 9.78 4.55
CA TYR A 173 -5.85 10.38 3.24
C TYR A 173 -5.37 11.84 3.29
N SER A 174 -5.57 12.55 4.40
CA SER A 174 -5.28 13.98 4.47
C SER A 174 -4.23 14.33 5.54
N PRO A 175 -3.49 15.44 5.37
CA PRO A 175 -2.54 15.92 6.37
C PRO A 175 -3.16 16.11 7.76
N GLN A 176 -4.42 16.54 7.82
CA GLN A 176 -5.12 16.73 9.08
C GLN A 176 -5.28 15.43 9.86
N VAL A 177 -5.67 14.34 9.18
CA VAL A 177 -5.83 13.03 9.82
C VAL A 177 -4.46 12.42 10.14
N TRP A 178 -3.45 12.61 9.27
CA TRP A 178 -2.11 12.13 9.52
C TRP A 178 -1.48 12.73 10.79
N ARG A 179 -1.72 14.00 11.09
CA ARG A 179 -1.26 14.58 12.36
C ARG A 179 -1.89 13.89 13.57
N ARG A 180 -3.20 13.58 13.50
CA ARG A 180 -3.89 12.82 14.57
C ARG A 180 -3.33 11.40 14.72
N ILE A 181 -3.05 10.70 13.61
CA ILE A 181 -2.45 9.35 13.61
C ILE A 181 -1.10 9.38 14.33
N LEU A 182 -0.22 10.31 13.93
CA LEU A 182 1.12 10.41 14.46
C LEU A 182 1.15 10.88 15.93
N GLU A 183 0.24 11.77 16.31
CA GLU A 183 0.06 12.18 17.72
C GLU A 183 -0.39 11.00 18.59
N SER A 184 -1.24 10.12 18.07
CA SER A 184 -1.80 8.99 18.81
C SER A 184 -0.89 7.76 18.83
N TRP A 185 -0.19 7.45 17.73
CA TRP A 185 0.53 6.17 17.54
C TRP A 185 1.88 6.30 16.83
N GLY A 186 2.42 7.51 16.64
CA GLY A 186 3.57 7.79 15.78
C GLY A 186 4.90 7.11 16.14
N GLY A 187 4.99 6.36 17.24
CA GLY A 187 6.14 5.49 17.54
C GLY A 187 6.03 4.11 16.88
N ASP A 188 4.80 3.61 16.71
CA ASP A 188 4.48 2.27 16.26
C ASP A 188 3.81 2.25 14.87
N VAL A 189 3.24 3.40 14.46
CA VAL A 189 2.56 3.58 13.18
C VAL A 189 3.29 4.64 12.37
N GLY A 190 3.46 4.38 11.09
CA GLY A 190 3.96 5.32 10.11
C GLY A 190 3.21 5.22 8.80
N MET A 191 3.80 5.73 7.75
CA MET A 191 3.15 5.87 6.46
C MET A 191 3.70 4.86 5.45
N ASN A 192 2.80 4.22 4.70
CA ASN A 192 3.06 3.73 3.37
C ASN A 192 2.64 4.83 2.40
N PHE A 193 3.58 5.60 1.90
CA PHE A 193 3.31 6.81 1.14
C PHE A 193 3.13 6.53 -0.35
N ASP A 194 1.95 6.86 -0.88
CA ASP A 194 1.64 6.83 -2.30
C ASP A 194 1.38 8.27 -2.82
N PRO A 195 2.25 8.81 -3.69
CA PRO A 195 2.09 10.16 -4.22
C PRO A 195 0.89 10.33 -5.15
N SER A 196 0.43 9.27 -5.80
CA SER A 196 -0.67 9.32 -6.77
C SER A 196 -1.96 9.85 -6.16
N HIS A 197 -2.21 9.51 -4.88
CA HIS A 197 -3.40 9.97 -4.16
C HIS A 197 -3.37 11.47 -3.81
N LEU A 198 -2.21 12.10 -3.82
CA LEU A 198 -2.12 13.55 -3.62
C LEU A 198 -2.50 14.33 -4.89
N VAL A 199 -2.20 13.78 -6.07
CA VAL A 199 -2.44 14.43 -7.38
C VAL A 199 -3.91 14.80 -7.52
N TRP A 200 -4.81 13.84 -7.43
CA TRP A 200 -6.24 14.09 -7.64
C TRP A 200 -6.93 14.79 -6.47
N GLN A 201 -6.34 14.74 -5.28
CA GLN A 201 -6.80 15.51 -4.11
C GLN A 201 -6.22 16.93 -4.09
N MET A 202 -5.38 17.32 -5.06
CA MET A 202 -4.71 18.62 -5.12
C MET A 202 -3.89 18.95 -3.85
N ILE A 203 -3.33 17.92 -3.20
CA ILE A 203 -2.46 18.09 -2.02
C ILE A 203 -1.03 18.33 -2.51
N ASP A 204 -0.38 19.40 -2.03
CA ASP A 204 1.00 19.73 -2.37
C ASP A 204 1.97 18.61 -1.93
N GLN A 205 2.49 17.87 -2.90
CA GLN A 205 3.39 16.74 -2.69
C GLN A 205 4.68 17.16 -1.96
N ALA A 206 5.29 18.27 -2.35
CA ALA A 206 6.55 18.70 -1.75
C ALA A 206 6.38 19.11 -0.29
N ARG A 207 5.28 19.77 0.04
CA ARG A 207 4.92 20.11 1.42
C ARG A 207 4.60 18.85 2.22
N PHE A 208 3.86 17.91 1.64
CA PHE A 208 3.51 16.65 2.29
C PHE A 208 4.77 15.84 2.65
N ILE A 209 5.68 15.63 1.69
CA ILE A 209 6.94 14.89 1.92
C ILE A 209 7.78 15.61 2.99
N ARG A 210 7.88 16.94 2.94
CA ARG A 210 8.66 17.70 3.93
C ARG A 210 8.11 17.56 5.34
N GLU A 211 6.78 17.49 5.51
CA GLU A 211 6.13 17.38 6.82
C GLU A 211 6.16 15.93 7.33
N PHE A 212 5.84 14.96 6.50
CA PHE A 212 5.60 13.58 6.91
C PHE A 212 6.74 12.61 6.56
N GLY A 213 7.72 13.03 5.80
CA GLY A 213 8.85 12.18 5.40
C GLY A 213 9.54 11.43 6.53
N PRO A 214 9.78 12.02 7.71
CA PRO A 214 10.36 11.32 8.86
C PRO A 214 9.54 10.13 9.38
N TYR A 215 8.27 10.04 8.98
CA TYR A 215 7.34 8.98 9.39
C TYR A 215 7.06 7.97 8.27
N MET A 216 7.69 8.11 7.12
CA MET A 216 7.55 7.14 6.01
C MET A 216 8.31 5.87 6.35
N LEU A 217 7.59 4.78 6.54
CA LEU A 217 8.14 3.44 6.76
C LEU A 217 8.26 2.66 5.45
N HIS A 218 7.39 2.98 4.50
CA HIS A 218 7.27 2.34 3.20
C HIS A 218 6.78 3.35 2.17
N VAL A 219 7.06 3.08 0.89
CA VAL A 219 6.68 3.98 -0.21
C VAL A 219 6.14 3.16 -1.37
N HIS A 220 4.95 3.50 -1.82
CA HIS A 220 4.43 3.07 -3.11
C HIS A 220 4.79 4.04 -4.22
N ALA A 221 5.13 3.51 -5.38
CA ALA A 221 5.30 4.25 -6.62
C ALA A 221 4.18 3.85 -7.58
N LYS A 222 3.07 4.52 -7.46
CA LYS A 222 1.95 4.51 -8.40
C LYS A 222 1.81 5.88 -9.02
N ASP A 223 1.47 5.94 -10.27
CA ASP A 223 1.15 7.19 -10.96
C ASP A 223 -0.36 7.33 -11.15
N LEU A 224 -0.79 8.54 -11.46
CA LEU A 224 -2.19 8.85 -11.68
C LEU A 224 -2.30 9.98 -12.69
N MET A 225 -3.14 9.81 -13.69
CA MET A 225 -3.47 10.81 -14.68
C MET A 225 -4.84 11.42 -14.37
N ILE A 226 -4.93 12.74 -14.45
CA ILE A 226 -6.21 13.45 -14.47
C ILE A 226 -6.78 13.41 -15.89
N ASP A 227 -7.91 12.73 -16.06
CA ASP A 227 -8.71 12.82 -17.28
C ASP A 227 -9.52 14.11 -17.24
N HIS A 228 -9.05 15.12 -17.95
CA HIS A 228 -9.66 16.47 -17.95
C HIS A 228 -11.05 16.48 -18.58
N ASP A 229 -11.33 15.62 -19.56
CA ASP A 229 -12.68 15.49 -20.13
C ASP A 229 -13.63 14.85 -19.13
N GLY A 230 -13.18 13.79 -18.44
CA GLY A 230 -13.93 13.18 -17.36
C GLY A 230 -14.18 14.13 -16.18
N LEU A 231 -13.19 14.96 -15.84
CA LEU A 231 -13.33 15.99 -14.80
C LEU A 231 -14.31 17.09 -15.21
N TYR A 232 -14.28 17.52 -16.47
CA TYR A 232 -15.25 18.49 -17.01
C TYR A 232 -16.69 17.97 -16.91
N GLU A 233 -16.92 16.70 -17.28
CA GLU A 233 -18.25 16.09 -17.28
C GLU A 233 -18.81 15.84 -15.86
N ARG A 234 -17.96 15.51 -14.89
CA ARG A 234 -18.40 15.03 -13.57
C ARG A 234 -18.13 16.02 -12.44
N GLY A 235 -17.14 16.88 -12.60
CA GLY A 235 -16.70 17.79 -11.56
C GLY A 235 -16.00 17.09 -10.38
N ILE A 236 -15.39 17.89 -9.54
CA ILE A 236 -14.62 17.43 -8.38
C ILE A 236 -15.48 16.72 -7.31
N LEU A 237 -16.78 17.02 -7.26
CA LEU A 237 -17.68 16.40 -6.27
C LEU A 237 -17.96 14.92 -6.56
N SER A 238 -17.56 14.40 -7.72
CA SER A 238 -17.54 12.96 -7.98
C SER A 238 -16.41 12.24 -7.25
N ALA A 239 -15.62 12.95 -6.45
CA ALA A 239 -14.51 12.43 -5.65
C ALA A 239 -13.52 11.55 -6.46
N GLY A 240 -13.22 11.96 -7.67
CA GLY A 240 -12.31 11.24 -8.57
C GLY A 240 -12.97 10.16 -9.42
N ILE A 241 -14.20 9.75 -9.13
CA ILE A 241 -14.90 8.73 -9.91
C ILE A 241 -15.09 9.19 -11.35
N GLY A 242 -14.43 8.46 -12.26
CA GLY A 242 -14.53 8.67 -13.71
C GLY A 242 -13.58 9.73 -14.29
N TRP A 243 -12.65 10.27 -13.50
CA TRP A 243 -11.63 11.21 -14.01
C TRP A 243 -10.23 11.02 -13.39
N GLN A 244 -10.11 10.34 -12.26
CA GLN A 244 -8.82 9.87 -11.82
C GLN A 244 -8.48 8.53 -12.49
N VAL A 245 -7.34 8.42 -13.13
CA VAL A 245 -6.94 7.23 -13.88
C VAL A 245 -5.60 6.71 -13.34
N PRO A 246 -5.59 5.58 -12.60
CA PRO A 246 -4.34 4.97 -12.16
C PRO A 246 -3.46 4.60 -13.36
N ARG A 247 -2.16 4.92 -13.25
CA ARG A 247 -1.17 4.71 -14.30
C ARG A 247 0.09 4.06 -13.75
N MET A 248 0.86 3.45 -14.63
CA MET A 248 2.24 3.10 -14.31
C MET A 248 3.09 4.37 -14.19
N PRO A 249 4.10 4.39 -13.27
CA PRO A 249 5.04 5.50 -13.13
C PRO A 249 5.59 6.03 -14.46
N GLY A 250 5.48 7.35 -14.67
CA GLY A 250 5.85 8.06 -15.89
C GLY A 250 4.75 8.21 -16.93
N LEU A 251 3.55 7.67 -16.68
CA LEU A 251 2.39 7.81 -17.57
C LEU A 251 1.26 8.66 -16.97
N GLY A 252 1.49 9.32 -15.85
CA GLY A 252 0.55 10.18 -15.15
C GLY A 252 1.17 11.52 -14.79
N ASP A 253 0.59 12.16 -13.78
CA ASP A 253 0.85 13.54 -13.39
C ASP A 253 1.70 13.65 -12.10
N VAL A 254 2.26 12.55 -11.58
CA VAL A 254 3.16 12.60 -10.42
C VAL A 254 4.49 13.23 -10.81
N ASP A 255 4.94 14.26 -10.09
CA ASP A 255 6.28 14.81 -10.21
C ASP A 255 7.33 13.88 -9.57
N TRP A 256 7.83 12.90 -10.33
CA TRP A 256 8.83 11.93 -9.87
C TRP A 256 10.15 12.59 -9.48
N SER A 257 10.57 13.62 -10.17
CA SER A 257 11.79 14.35 -9.84
C SER A 257 11.69 15.04 -8.49
N GLY A 258 10.61 15.78 -8.27
CA GLY A 258 10.28 16.42 -6.98
C GLY A 258 10.08 15.41 -5.87
N PHE A 259 9.42 14.28 -6.17
CA PHE A 259 9.21 13.17 -5.24
C PHE A 259 10.53 12.62 -4.70
N PHE A 260 11.43 12.16 -5.55
CA PHE A 260 12.72 11.60 -5.12
C PHE A 260 13.62 12.63 -4.47
N SER A 261 13.64 13.88 -4.99
CA SER A 261 14.35 14.98 -4.34
C SER A 261 13.84 15.23 -2.92
N GLY A 262 12.53 15.09 -2.71
CA GLY A 262 11.91 15.16 -1.39
C GLY A 262 12.35 14.02 -0.49
N LEU A 263 12.26 12.77 -0.93
CA LEU A 263 12.66 11.59 -0.17
C LEU A 263 14.13 11.66 0.26
N TYR A 264 15.03 12.06 -0.62
CA TYR A 264 16.46 12.22 -0.28
C TYR A 264 16.67 13.24 0.83
N ARG A 265 15.93 14.35 0.83
CA ARG A 265 16.04 15.38 1.89
C ARG A 265 15.52 14.91 3.25
N THR A 266 14.58 13.98 3.28
CA THR A 266 14.07 13.40 4.54
C THR A 266 14.99 12.33 5.11
N GLY A 267 15.98 11.88 4.35
CA GLY A 267 16.84 10.76 4.71
C GLY A 267 16.18 9.39 4.55
N TYR A 268 15.07 9.29 3.83
CA TYR A 268 14.44 8.00 3.53
C TYR A 268 15.39 7.10 2.75
N ASP A 269 15.67 5.91 3.28
CA ASP A 269 16.57 4.90 2.68
C ASP A 269 15.89 3.53 2.53
N GLY A 270 14.58 3.49 2.65
CA GLY A 270 13.78 2.28 2.52
C GLY A 270 13.56 1.83 1.06
N SER A 271 12.53 1.05 0.86
CA SER A 271 12.15 0.57 -0.48
C SER A 271 11.13 1.49 -1.14
N VAL A 272 11.25 1.66 -2.44
CA VAL A 272 10.26 2.28 -3.33
C VAL A 272 9.63 1.15 -4.13
N ILE A 273 8.37 0.87 -3.87
CA ILE A 273 7.66 -0.30 -4.37
C ILE A 273 6.66 0.12 -5.44
N ILE A 274 6.85 -0.34 -6.66
CA ILE A 274 5.91 -0.09 -7.75
C ILE A 274 4.59 -0.80 -7.43
N GLU A 275 3.52 -0.02 -7.35
CA GLU A 275 2.16 -0.53 -7.27
C GLU A 275 1.50 -0.45 -8.65
N HIS A 276 1.08 -1.60 -9.16
CA HIS A 276 0.50 -1.71 -10.49
C HIS A 276 -1.02 -1.66 -10.42
N GLU A 277 -1.62 -0.59 -10.93
CA GLU A 277 -3.07 -0.44 -11.10
C GLU A 277 -3.48 0.10 -12.50
N ASP A 278 -2.56 0.11 -13.46
CA ASP A 278 -2.84 0.59 -14.82
C ASP A 278 -3.52 -0.49 -15.66
N ARG A 279 -4.80 -0.28 -15.98
CA ARG A 279 -5.60 -1.23 -16.76
C ARG A 279 -5.06 -1.53 -18.17
N ARG A 280 -4.16 -0.70 -18.71
CA ARG A 280 -3.54 -0.96 -20.01
C ARG A 280 -2.52 -2.08 -19.98
N PHE A 281 -2.06 -2.43 -18.79
CA PHE A 281 -1.05 -3.47 -18.57
C PHE A 281 -1.61 -4.67 -17.79
N GLU A 282 -2.93 -4.89 -17.81
CA GLU A 282 -3.61 -6.03 -17.19
C GLU A 282 -3.97 -7.11 -18.22
N GLY A 283 -4.55 -8.21 -17.73
CA GLY A 283 -5.11 -9.29 -18.55
C GLY A 283 -4.19 -10.48 -18.76
N SER A 284 -2.88 -10.34 -18.57
CA SER A 284 -1.93 -11.46 -18.54
C SER A 284 -0.68 -11.09 -17.75
N ASP A 285 0.04 -12.09 -17.22
CA ASP A 285 1.33 -11.89 -16.55
C ASP A 285 2.35 -11.16 -17.44
N GLU A 286 2.32 -11.40 -18.76
CA GLU A 286 3.18 -10.71 -19.71
C GLU A 286 2.90 -9.20 -19.74
N GLN A 287 1.64 -8.81 -19.77
CA GLN A 287 1.26 -7.40 -19.75
C GLN A 287 1.61 -6.76 -18.39
N VAL A 288 1.35 -7.45 -17.30
CA VAL A 288 1.74 -7.00 -15.95
C VAL A 288 3.25 -6.78 -15.86
N LYS A 289 4.06 -7.74 -16.32
CA LYS A 289 5.52 -7.64 -16.38
C LYS A 289 5.98 -6.46 -17.23
N ARG A 290 5.33 -6.22 -18.37
CA ARG A 290 5.61 -5.09 -19.24
C ARG A 290 5.38 -3.75 -18.55
N GLY A 291 4.29 -3.62 -17.77
CA GLY A 291 4.02 -2.44 -16.96
C GLY A 291 5.11 -2.20 -15.92
N PHE A 292 5.51 -3.23 -15.19
CA PHE A 292 6.59 -3.12 -14.22
C PHE A 292 7.93 -2.74 -14.84
N LEU A 293 8.27 -3.28 -16.02
CA LEU A 293 9.51 -2.93 -16.72
C LEU A 293 9.52 -1.45 -17.14
N LEU A 294 8.40 -0.94 -17.66
CA LEU A 294 8.27 0.47 -17.99
C LEU A 294 8.49 1.34 -16.75
N ALA A 295 7.79 1.05 -15.66
CA ALA A 295 7.92 1.80 -14.41
C ALA A 295 9.34 1.73 -13.84
N ARG A 296 9.97 0.55 -13.89
CA ARG A 296 11.38 0.38 -13.49
C ARG A 296 12.29 1.32 -14.28
N ASP A 297 12.15 1.37 -15.59
CA ASP A 297 13.01 2.18 -16.45
C ASP A 297 12.84 3.68 -16.21
N VAL A 298 11.63 4.12 -15.84
CA VAL A 298 11.35 5.50 -15.42
C VAL A 298 11.97 5.83 -14.06
N LEU A 299 11.86 4.92 -13.09
CA LEU A 299 12.23 5.21 -11.70
C LEU A 299 13.69 4.89 -11.37
N ARG A 300 14.31 3.94 -12.06
CA ARG A 300 15.69 3.49 -11.80
C ARG A 300 16.73 4.62 -11.77
N PRO A 301 16.67 5.65 -12.63
CA PRO A 301 17.63 6.76 -12.55
C PRO A 301 17.62 7.53 -11.25
N PHE A 302 16.52 7.47 -10.49
CA PHE A 302 16.36 8.16 -9.20
C PHE A 302 16.70 7.29 -8.00
N VAL A 303 16.80 5.97 -8.15
CA VAL A 303 17.07 5.02 -7.05
C VAL A 303 18.54 4.58 -7.16
N LYS A 304 19.32 4.97 -6.15
CA LYS A 304 20.75 4.62 -6.07
C LYS A 304 20.96 3.48 -5.11
#